data_4d30f07cd5e809347da3c3734ceb4a67
#
_entry.id   4d30f07cd5e809347da3c3734ceb4a67
#
_cell.length_a   1.000
_cell.length_b   1.000
_cell.length_c   1.000
_cell.angle_alpha   90.00
_cell.angle_beta   90.00
_cell.angle_gamma   90.00
#
_symmetry.space_group_name_H-M   'P 1'
#
loop_
_entity.id
_entity.type
_entity.pdbx_description
1 polymer ?
#
loop_
_entity_poly.entity_id
_entity_poly.type
_entity_poly.pdbx_seq_one_letter_code
_entity_poly.pdbx_strand_id
1 'polypeptide(L)'
;MNKIGKAMLCTVLTGAMAVGAAGAADLGSLSPQGAKAYLNQITTLQNKYGKAAARTDDGFKGLLTGLSMAKLVDMDGDGTPELYCGAGLDGQHMYSYADGKIYALDIPEGVSNFGTDVSPCADFYVDDTKAYLVDGHEIMNGFPVKYLTKQGRKIVTALTYTDAIDDDTGNHICTLNGESVTYHELSAAQVAFTKGMTWEHYSFWESPYNVPEVRSARASLTDTITSLRTLTNPTAYVSKHKVELNGAKANLAAYTINGSNYFKLRDLAAALKGLDSEFSVTWNAAQQRIDLTSKTAYTPVGGEQAALPAGNKAASLTSAAVYLDGNPLSLTAYSIGGNNYFKLRDLAFALGFSVDWDNATSTVTISAQ
;
A
#
# COMPACT_ATOMS: atom_id res chain seq x y z
N MET A 1 -22.97 30.78 39.64
CA MET A 1 -24.20 30.07 39.25
C MET A 1 -23.95 29.51 37.85
N ASN A 2 -24.05 28.22 37.76
CA ASN A 2 -23.63 27.38 36.65
C ASN A 2 -24.36 27.71 35.35
N LYS A 3 -23.55 27.95 34.27
CA LYS A 3 -24.01 27.70 32.89
C LYS A 3 -23.19 26.54 32.35
N ILE A 4 -23.70 25.34 32.54
CA ILE A 4 -23.26 24.11 31.89
C ILE A 4 -23.61 24.28 30.41
N GLY A 5 -22.58 24.17 29.58
CA GLY A 5 -22.69 24.25 28.13
C GLY A 5 -23.66 23.21 27.58
N LYS A 6 -24.56 23.65 26.74
CA LYS A 6 -25.33 22.76 25.87
C LYS A 6 -24.38 22.12 24.89
N ALA A 7 -24.14 20.83 25.07
CA ALA A 7 -23.54 20.02 24.02
C ALA A 7 -24.47 20.09 22.79
N MET A 8 -24.03 20.75 21.77
CA MET A 8 -24.72 20.81 20.47
C MET A 8 -24.51 19.46 19.80
N LEU A 9 -25.58 18.70 19.73
CA LEU A 9 -25.64 17.41 19.04
C LEU A 9 -25.51 17.71 17.54
N CYS A 10 -24.34 17.50 16.98
CA CYS A 10 -24.10 17.59 15.56
C CYS A 10 -24.95 16.53 14.86
N THR A 11 -25.91 16.93 14.05
CA THR A 11 -26.75 16.02 13.27
C THR A 11 -25.88 15.46 12.15
N VAL A 12 -25.20 14.35 12.43
CA VAL A 12 -24.55 13.57 11.38
C VAL A 12 -25.63 13.07 10.44
N LEU A 13 -25.60 13.52 9.20
CA LEU A 13 -26.38 12.90 8.14
C LEU A 13 -25.94 11.43 8.06
N THR A 14 -26.79 10.53 8.55
CA THR A 14 -26.59 9.09 8.46
C THR A 14 -26.76 8.62 7.01
N GLY A 15 -25.71 8.76 6.22
CA GLY A 15 -25.46 7.84 5.13
C GLY A 15 -25.21 6.48 5.74
N ALA A 16 -25.86 5.43 5.25
CA ALA A 16 -25.70 4.07 5.76
C ALA A 16 -24.22 3.69 5.81
N MET A 17 -23.64 3.71 7.02
CA MET A 17 -22.29 3.25 7.25
C MET A 17 -22.27 1.73 7.15
N ALA A 18 -21.70 1.21 6.08
CA ALA A 18 -21.24 -0.16 6.08
C ALA A 18 -20.04 -0.22 7.04
N VAL A 19 -20.26 -0.71 8.25
CA VAL A 19 -19.19 -1.10 9.18
C VAL A 19 -18.48 -2.28 8.54
N GLY A 20 -17.53 -2.00 7.65
CA GLY A 20 -16.59 -3.00 7.18
C GLY A 20 -15.74 -3.44 8.35
N ALA A 21 -15.69 -4.75 8.62
CA ALA A 21 -14.71 -5.34 9.51
C ALA A 21 -13.33 -4.75 9.18
N ALA A 22 -12.45 -4.57 10.19
CA ALA A 22 -11.07 -4.19 10.00
C ALA A 22 -10.48 -5.10 8.90
N GLY A 23 -10.45 -4.60 7.67
CA GLY A 23 -10.03 -5.35 6.50
C GLY A 23 -8.54 -5.17 6.30
N ALA A 24 -7.91 -6.16 5.67
CA ALA A 24 -6.54 -6.00 5.19
C ALA A 24 -6.44 -4.71 4.38
N ALA A 25 -5.35 -3.95 4.56
CA ALA A 25 -5.12 -2.74 3.78
C ALA A 25 -5.13 -3.08 2.28
N ASP A 26 -5.80 -2.27 1.48
CA ASP A 26 -5.80 -2.46 0.03
C ASP A 26 -4.38 -2.23 -0.51
N LEU A 27 -3.84 -3.26 -1.14
CA LEU A 27 -2.50 -3.23 -1.71
C LEU A 27 -2.50 -2.70 -3.15
N GLY A 28 -3.68 -2.58 -3.79
CA GLY A 28 -3.81 -2.13 -5.17
C GLY A 28 -2.80 -2.81 -6.10
N SER A 29 -2.10 -2.02 -6.90
CA SER A 29 -1.03 -2.48 -7.79
C SER A 29 0.38 -2.42 -7.15
N LEU A 30 0.49 -2.22 -5.83
CA LEU A 30 1.77 -2.11 -5.14
C LEU A 30 2.65 -3.35 -5.35
N SER A 31 3.84 -3.14 -5.87
CA SER A 31 4.80 -4.23 -6.08
C SER A 31 5.39 -4.72 -4.75
N PRO A 32 5.89 -5.96 -4.68
CA PRO A 32 6.62 -6.46 -3.50
C PRO A 32 7.82 -5.59 -3.12
N GLN A 33 8.50 -4.98 -4.10
CA GLN A 33 9.59 -4.03 -3.87
C GLN A 33 9.08 -2.73 -3.22
N GLY A 34 7.93 -2.21 -3.67
CA GLY A 34 7.25 -1.06 -3.06
C GLY A 34 6.83 -1.38 -1.62
N ALA A 35 6.24 -2.55 -1.40
CA ALA A 35 5.88 -3.02 -0.07
C ALA A 35 7.10 -3.09 0.88
N LYS A 36 8.23 -3.59 0.39
CA LYS A 36 9.50 -3.61 1.15
C LYS A 36 9.99 -2.20 1.46
N ALA A 37 9.91 -1.28 0.48
CA ALA A 37 10.30 0.12 0.68
C ALA A 37 9.44 0.80 1.74
N TYR A 38 8.12 0.57 1.72
CA TYR A 38 7.20 1.08 2.74
C TYR A 38 7.46 0.49 4.13
N LEU A 39 7.71 -0.83 4.25
CA LEU A 39 8.09 -1.44 5.53
C LEU A 39 9.40 -0.86 6.09
N ASN A 40 10.39 -0.60 5.23
CA ASN A 40 11.64 0.04 5.64
C ASN A 40 11.38 1.49 6.11
N GLN A 41 10.49 2.22 5.43
CA GLN A 41 10.13 3.58 5.82
C GLN A 41 9.38 3.61 7.16
N ILE A 42 8.44 2.70 7.38
CA ILE A 42 7.77 2.52 8.69
C ILE A 42 8.82 2.26 9.77
N THR A 43 9.80 1.38 9.52
CA THR A 43 10.89 1.09 10.47
C THR A 43 11.75 2.33 10.74
N THR A 44 12.07 3.12 9.71
CA THR A 44 12.81 4.38 9.85
C THR A 44 12.06 5.37 10.73
N LEU A 45 10.76 5.52 10.54
CA LEU A 45 9.93 6.40 11.37
C LEU A 45 9.77 5.86 12.80
N GLN A 46 9.69 4.54 13.01
CA GLN A 46 9.70 3.95 14.35
C GLN A 46 11.04 4.18 15.07
N ASN A 47 12.15 4.18 14.36
CA ASN A 47 13.45 4.50 14.94
C ASN A 47 13.56 5.99 15.29
N LYS A 48 12.92 6.87 14.52
CA LYS A 48 12.91 8.32 14.75
C LYS A 48 12.00 8.74 15.90
N TYR A 49 10.77 8.27 15.91
CA TYR A 49 9.72 8.72 16.84
C TYR A 49 9.44 7.75 17.98
N GLY A 50 9.96 6.55 17.91
CA GLY A 50 9.62 5.43 18.79
C GLY A 50 8.45 4.59 18.26
N LYS A 51 8.24 3.44 18.89
CA LYS A 51 7.07 2.59 18.64
C LYS A 51 5.83 3.18 19.30
N ALA A 52 4.67 2.87 18.77
CA ALA A 52 3.39 3.29 19.34
C ALA A 52 3.27 2.90 20.82
N ALA A 53 3.06 3.88 21.69
CA ALA A 53 2.85 3.70 23.11
C ALA A 53 1.75 4.67 23.59
N ALA A 54 0.88 4.20 24.47
CA ALA A 54 -0.11 5.07 25.10
C ALA A 54 0.53 5.84 26.27
N ARG A 55 0.25 7.13 26.35
CA ARG A 55 0.65 7.95 27.50
C ARG A 55 -0.09 7.49 28.76
N THR A 56 0.60 7.60 29.89
CA THR A 56 0.06 7.21 31.22
C THR A 56 -0.11 8.40 32.15
N ASP A 57 0.40 9.58 31.74
CA ASP A 57 0.35 10.81 32.52
C ASP A 57 -1.06 11.44 32.56
N ASP A 58 -1.34 12.13 33.65
CA ASP A 58 -2.63 12.79 33.85
C ASP A 58 -2.89 13.87 32.79
N GLY A 59 -4.09 13.89 32.24
CA GLY A 59 -4.56 14.81 31.19
C GLY A 59 -4.42 14.30 29.77
N PHE A 60 -3.50 13.37 29.51
CA PHE A 60 -3.28 12.78 28.17
C PHE A 60 -3.26 11.24 28.21
N LYS A 61 -3.82 10.65 29.27
CA LYS A 61 -3.84 9.19 29.42
C LYS A 61 -4.57 8.52 28.24
N GLY A 62 -3.86 7.60 27.59
CA GLY A 62 -4.36 6.90 26.41
C GLY A 62 -4.02 7.54 25.08
N LEU A 63 -3.47 8.76 25.06
CA LEU A 63 -2.97 9.37 23.83
C LEU A 63 -1.75 8.58 23.32
N LEU A 64 -1.75 8.22 22.05
CA LEU A 64 -0.66 7.50 21.40
C LEU A 64 0.50 8.44 21.07
N THR A 65 1.70 8.00 21.40
CA THR A 65 2.97 8.62 21.02
C THR A 65 3.76 7.68 20.12
N GLY A 66 4.83 8.18 19.51
CA GLY A 66 5.62 7.44 18.55
C GLY A 66 4.88 7.20 17.23
N LEU A 67 5.43 6.40 16.36
CA LEU A 67 4.73 6.03 15.12
C LEU A 67 3.54 5.14 15.46
N SER A 68 2.36 5.70 15.43
CA SER A 68 1.14 5.10 15.95
C SER A 68 0.11 4.77 14.88
N MET A 69 0.28 5.28 13.66
CA MET A 69 -0.60 4.97 12.53
C MET A 69 0.21 4.75 11.25
N ALA A 70 -0.24 3.81 10.43
CA ALA A 70 0.07 3.73 9.01
C ALA A 70 -1.17 3.28 8.25
N LYS A 71 -1.34 3.80 7.04
CA LYS A 71 -2.44 3.44 6.14
C LYS A 71 -1.96 3.49 4.71
N LEU A 72 -2.37 2.51 3.91
CA LEU A 72 -2.24 2.56 2.46
C LEU A 72 -3.49 3.21 1.89
N VAL A 73 -3.32 4.17 1.01
CA VAL A 73 -4.40 4.98 0.46
C VAL A 73 -4.04 5.46 -0.93
N ASP A 74 -4.84 5.11 -1.93
CA ASP A 74 -4.66 5.58 -3.31
C ASP A 74 -5.27 6.98 -3.43
N MET A 75 -4.42 8.00 -3.43
CA MET A 75 -4.88 9.40 -3.37
C MET A 75 -5.18 10.01 -4.73
N ASP A 76 -4.63 9.49 -5.80
CA ASP A 76 -4.83 10.04 -7.16
C ASP A 76 -5.53 9.08 -8.12
N GLY A 77 -5.87 7.87 -7.65
CA GLY A 77 -6.62 6.89 -8.44
C GLY A 77 -5.77 6.19 -9.49
N ASP A 78 -4.45 6.13 -9.32
CA ASP A 78 -3.56 5.43 -10.25
C ASP A 78 -3.45 3.92 -9.97
N GLY A 79 -4.09 3.44 -8.91
CA GLY A 79 -4.11 2.06 -8.44
C GLY A 79 -2.90 1.68 -7.60
N THR A 80 -1.94 2.58 -7.38
CA THR A 80 -0.77 2.34 -6.53
C THR A 80 -0.90 3.16 -5.25
N PRO A 81 -1.18 2.53 -4.10
CA PRO A 81 -1.46 3.30 -2.89
C PRO A 81 -0.21 4.01 -2.35
N GLU A 82 -0.43 5.21 -1.84
CA GLU A 82 0.51 5.93 -1.01
C GLU A 82 0.54 5.37 0.40
N LEU A 83 1.66 5.59 1.10
CA LEU A 83 1.80 5.29 2.52
C LEU A 83 1.62 6.56 3.34
N TYR A 84 0.51 6.67 4.06
CA TYR A 84 0.33 7.64 5.14
C TYR A 84 0.92 7.08 6.45
N CYS A 85 1.58 7.94 7.23
CA CYS A 85 2.12 7.63 8.55
C CYS A 85 1.84 8.77 9.54
N GLY A 86 1.26 8.44 10.69
CA GLY A 86 1.01 9.38 11.79
C GLY A 86 1.82 9.02 13.03
N ALA A 87 2.56 9.99 13.55
CA ALA A 87 3.44 9.83 14.72
C ALA A 87 2.91 10.59 15.94
N GLY A 88 1.74 10.24 16.42
CA GLY A 88 1.11 10.93 17.55
C GLY A 88 1.04 12.45 17.30
N LEU A 89 1.48 13.25 18.24
CA LEU A 89 1.58 14.72 18.10
C LEU A 89 2.83 15.18 17.33
N ASP A 90 3.75 14.26 16.97
CA ASP A 90 5.06 14.60 16.39
C ASP A 90 5.01 14.83 14.87
N GLY A 91 3.87 14.56 14.23
CA GLY A 91 3.65 14.87 12.83
C GLY A 91 3.07 13.75 11.98
N GLN A 92 2.75 14.12 10.76
CA GLN A 92 2.27 13.24 9.72
C GLN A 92 3.24 13.21 8.54
N HIS A 93 3.30 12.08 7.86
CA HIS A 93 4.18 11.85 6.74
C HIS A 93 3.42 11.08 5.66
N MET A 94 3.72 11.39 4.41
CA MET A 94 3.16 10.66 3.28
C MET A 94 4.25 10.34 2.27
N TYR A 95 4.16 9.15 1.69
CA TYR A 95 5.15 8.62 0.76
C TYR A 95 4.46 7.97 -0.44
N SER A 96 5.06 8.12 -1.62
CA SER A 96 4.71 7.30 -2.78
C SER A 96 5.89 6.43 -3.21
N TYR A 97 5.58 5.34 -3.92
CA TYR A 97 6.58 4.46 -4.52
C TYR A 97 6.41 4.46 -6.03
N ALA A 98 7.42 4.96 -6.73
CA ALA A 98 7.46 5.02 -8.19
C ALA A 98 8.91 4.81 -8.68
N ASP A 99 9.09 4.30 -9.90
CA ASP A 99 10.40 4.12 -10.54
C ASP A 99 11.41 3.35 -9.66
N GLY A 100 10.94 2.38 -8.88
CA GLY A 100 11.78 1.58 -7.98
C GLY A 100 12.26 2.30 -6.72
N LYS A 101 11.71 3.48 -6.40
CA LYS A 101 12.14 4.32 -5.28
C LYS A 101 10.94 4.83 -4.47
N ILE A 102 11.21 5.12 -3.19
CA ILE A 102 10.28 5.81 -2.32
C ILE A 102 10.54 7.32 -2.39
N TYR A 103 9.46 8.09 -2.42
CA TYR A 103 9.48 9.55 -2.40
C TYR A 103 8.64 10.05 -1.24
N ALA A 104 9.17 10.98 -0.44
CA ALA A 104 8.33 11.76 0.46
C ALA A 104 7.48 12.72 -0.38
N LEU A 105 6.20 12.84 -0.02
CA LEU A 105 5.28 13.79 -0.64
C LEU A 105 5.31 15.08 0.17
N ASP A 106 5.45 16.22 -0.51
CA ASP A 106 5.41 17.53 0.11
C ASP A 106 3.95 17.83 0.51
N ILE A 107 3.70 17.89 1.81
CA ILE A 107 2.42 18.30 2.38
C ILE A 107 2.41 19.84 2.42
N PRO A 108 1.32 20.52 1.96
CA PRO A 108 1.25 21.98 1.96
C PRO A 108 1.50 22.58 3.35
N GLU A 109 2.15 23.75 3.38
CA GLU A 109 2.30 24.51 4.63
C GLU A 109 0.92 24.87 5.20
N GLY A 110 0.80 24.84 6.53
CA GLY A 110 -0.45 25.12 7.23
C GLY A 110 -1.49 24.00 7.18
N VAL A 111 -1.11 22.81 6.70
CA VAL A 111 -1.83 21.57 6.99
C VAL A 111 -1.52 21.21 8.44
N SER A 112 -2.55 21.19 9.29
CA SER A 112 -2.35 20.93 10.71
C SER A 112 -1.88 19.49 10.90
N ASN A 113 -0.83 19.34 11.70
CA ASN A 113 -0.46 18.06 12.24
C ASN A 113 -1.51 17.70 13.31
N PHE A 114 -2.56 16.98 12.90
CA PHE A 114 -3.66 16.59 13.78
C PHE A 114 -4.54 17.78 14.22
N GLY A 115 -5.79 17.75 13.78
CA GLY A 115 -6.80 18.73 14.21
C GLY A 115 -6.63 19.01 15.70
N THR A 116 -6.47 20.24 16.04
CA THR A 116 -6.27 20.84 17.36
C THR A 116 -5.77 19.95 18.51
N ASP A 117 -5.12 20.54 19.48
CA ASP A 117 -4.60 19.97 20.74
C ASP A 117 -5.61 19.08 21.53
N VAL A 118 -6.85 18.94 21.08
CA VAL A 118 -7.93 18.34 21.85
C VAL A 118 -8.29 16.93 21.38
N SER A 119 -8.06 16.56 20.12
CA SER A 119 -8.37 15.22 19.61
C SER A 119 -7.54 14.89 18.37
N PRO A 120 -6.30 14.43 18.52
CA PRO A 120 -5.50 14.01 17.39
C PRO A 120 -6.17 12.84 16.68
N CYS A 121 -6.45 13.05 15.39
CA CYS A 121 -7.09 12.07 14.51
C CYS A 121 -6.54 12.17 13.08
N ALA A 122 -6.83 11.17 12.27
CA ALA A 122 -6.62 11.21 10.83
C ALA A 122 -7.93 10.83 10.14
N ASP A 123 -8.40 11.68 9.27
CA ASP A 123 -9.65 11.51 8.56
C ASP A 123 -9.41 11.34 7.07
N PHE A 124 -10.13 10.39 6.47
CA PHE A 124 -10.10 10.13 5.05
C PHE A 124 -11.52 10.00 4.50
N TYR A 125 -11.73 10.49 3.29
CA TYR A 125 -12.84 10.06 2.44
C TYR A 125 -12.29 9.14 1.37
N VAL A 126 -12.84 7.93 1.27
CA VAL A 126 -12.34 6.87 0.36
C VAL A 126 -13.47 6.29 -0.47
N ASP A 127 -13.19 5.96 -1.72
CA ASP A 127 -14.02 5.11 -2.57
C ASP A 127 -13.14 4.04 -3.25
N ASP A 128 -13.71 3.27 -4.18
CA ASP A 128 -12.98 2.20 -4.90
C ASP A 128 -11.91 2.74 -5.87
N THR A 129 -11.84 4.04 -6.07
CA THR A 129 -10.97 4.65 -7.09
C THR A 129 -9.92 5.59 -6.53
N LYS A 130 -10.21 6.28 -5.43
CA LYS A 130 -9.30 7.30 -4.84
C LYS A 130 -9.67 7.64 -3.41
N ALA A 131 -8.80 8.43 -2.78
CA ALA A 131 -9.03 8.93 -1.44
C ALA A 131 -8.61 10.40 -1.28
N TYR A 132 -9.18 11.03 -0.26
CA TYR A 132 -8.77 12.36 0.20
C TYR A 132 -8.40 12.29 1.68
N LEU A 133 -7.26 12.87 2.05
CA LEU A 133 -6.94 13.15 3.44
C LEU A 133 -7.62 14.45 3.84
N VAL A 134 -8.32 14.47 4.98
CA VAL A 134 -8.98 15.67 5.49
C VAL A 134 -8.06 16.39 6.46
N ASP A 135 -7.79 17.66 6.22
CA ASP A 135 -7.08 18.55 7.13
C ASP A 135 -8.08 19.58 7.68
N GLY A 136 -8.17 19.63 9.00
CA GLY A 136 -9.12 20.49 9.71
C GLY A 136 -10.30 19.73 10.29
N HIS A 137 -10.95 20.35 11.28
CA HIS A 137 -12.14 19.82 11.91
C HIS A 137 -13.33 20.76 11.73
N GLU A 138 -14.44 20.22 11.28
CA GLU A 138 -15.73 20.92 11.18
C GLU A 138 -16.23 21.48 12.53
N ILE A 139 -15.63 21.03 13.65
CA ILE A 139 -16.04 21.42 15.01
C ILE A 139 -15.52 22.80 15.40
N MET A 140 -14.53 23.34 14.67
CA MET A 140 -13.92 24.63 15.02
C MET A 140 -14.48 25.75 14.17
N ASN A 141 -15.24 26.60 14.81
CA ASN A 141 -15.89 27.77 14.19
C ASN A 141 -14.90 28.60 13.34
N GLY A 142 -15.11 28.60 12.02
CA GLY A 142 -14.35 29.41 11.06
C GLY A 142 -12.97 28.90 10.66
N PHE A 143 -12.51 27.77 11.16
CA PHE A 143 -11.26 27.17 10.68
C PHE A 143 -11.44 26.48 9.32
N PRO A 144 -10.46 26.58 8.40
CA PRO A 144 -10.58 25.94 7.10
C PRO A 144 -10.49 24.43 7.22
N VAL A 145 -11.39 23.74 6.52
CA VAL A 145 -11.31 22.30 6.24
C VAL A 145 -10.82 22.13 4.81
N LYS A 146 -9.84 21.26 4.61
CA LYS A 146 -9.24 20.98 3.31
C LYS A 146 -9.33 19.48 3.00
N TYR A 147 -9.73 19.18 1.78
CA TYR A 147 -9.63 17.84 1.22
C TYR A 147 -8.35 17.78 0.37
N LEU A 148 -7.41 16.94 0.78
CA LEU A 148 -6.10 16.84 0.18
C LEU A 148 -6.01 15.60 -0.71
N THR A 149 -5.39 15.76 -1.87
CA THR A 149 -5.12 14.67 -2.83
C THR A 149 -3.69 14.76 -3.34
N LYS A 150 -3.23 13.75 -4.08
CA LYS A 150 -1.91 13.74 -4.71
C LYS A 150 -2.00 14.26 -6.15
N GLN A 151 -1.03 15.08 -6.52
CA GLN A 151 -0.77 15.47 -7.90
C GLN A 151 0.73 15.39 -8.18
N GLY A 152 1.14 14.37 -8.92
CA GLY A 152 2.54 14.07 -9.13
C GLY A 152 3.23 13.71 -7.81
N ARG A 153 4.22 14.51 -7.38
CA ARG A 153 4.96 14.30 -6.12
C ARG A 153 4.55 15.26 -5.00
N LYS A 154 3.39 15.87 -5.11
CA LYS A 154 2.90 16.84 -4.12
C LYS A 154 1.54 16.45 -3.63
N ILE A 155 1.25 16.79 -2.40
CA ILE A 155 -0.09 16.82 -1.85
C ILE A 155 -0.65 18.22 -2.13
N VAL A 156 -1.83 18.28 -2.71
CA VAL A 156 -2.51 19.52 -3.09
C VAL A 156 -3.92 19.54 -2.51
N THR A 157 -4.45 20.75 -2.32
CA THR A 157 -5.84 20.94 -1.89
C THR A 157 -6.78 20.76 -3.08
N ALA A 158 -7.67 19.79 -3.01
CA ALA A 158 -8.71 19.55 -4.02
C ALA A 158 -9.96 20.40 -3.75
N LEU A 159 -10.28 20.62 -2.47
CA LEU A 159 -11.38 21.48 -2.04
C LEU A 159 -11.06 22.06 -0.67
N THR A 160 -11.39 23.31 -0.43
CA THR A 160 -11.29 23.94 0.90
C THR A 160 -12.56 24.72 1.21
N TYR A 161 -12.96 24.73 2.46
CA TYR A 161 -14.10 25.51 2.92
C TYR A 161 -13.93 25.98 4.36
N THR A 162 -14.68 26.99 4.74
CA THR A 162 -14.90 27.40 6.13
C THR A 162 -16.39 27.49 6.40
N ASP A 163 -16.78 27.19 7.62
CA ASP A 163 -18.12 27.46 8.16
C ASP A 163 -17.93 28.09 9.55
N ALA A 164 -18.22 29.36 9.63
CA ALA A 164 -18.20 30.11 10.88
C ALA A 164 -19.62 30.49 11.26
N ILE A 165 -19.93 30.45 12.53
CA ILE A 165 -21.18 30.97 13.07
C ILE A 165 -20.90 32.37 13.67
N ASP A 166 -21.58 33.37 13.18
CA ASP A 166 -21.54 34.71 13.74
C ASP A 166 -22.21 34.73 15.12
N ASP A 167 -21.45 35.12 16.13
CA ASP A 167 -21.89 35.01 17.54
C ASP A 167 -23.05 35.94 17.87
N ASP A 168 -23.22 37.06 17.12
CA ASP A 168 -24.25 38.06 17.37
C ASP A 168 -25.58 37.73 16.67
N THR A 169 -25.50 37.17 15.47
CA THR A 169 -26.67 36.89 14.63
C THR A 169 -27.06 35.43 14.56
N GLY A 170 -26.13 34.52 14.89
CA GLY A 170 -26.28 33.06 14.72
C GLY A 170 -26.27 32.61 13.26
N ASN A 171 -25.91 33.47 12.33
CA ASN A 171 -25.87 33.18 10.90
C ASN A 171 -24.54 32.49 10.54
N HIS A 172 -24.61 31.62 9.52
CA HIS A 172 -23.42 31.01 8.95
C HIS A 172 -22.69 31.99 8.01
N ILE A 173 -21.39 32.08 8.21
CA ILE A 173 -20.44 32.80 7.33
C ILE A 173 -19.60 31.73 6.64
N CYS A 174 -19.93 31.42 5.40
CA CYS A 174 -19.31 30.30 4.68
C CYS A 174 -18.41 30.76 3.54
N THR A 175 -17.31 30.04 3.34
CA THR A 175 -16.51 30.15 2.11
C THR A 175 -16.34 28.79 1.46
N LEU A 176 -16.22 28.77 0.14
CA LEU A 176 -15.85 27.59 -0.66
C LEU A 176 -14.77 28.01 -1.65
N ASN A 177 -13.59 27.36 -1.57
CA ASN A 177 -12.41 27.70 -2.37
C ASN A 177 -12.02 29.20 -2.30
N GLY A 178 -12.27 29.83 -1.14
CA GLY A 178 -11.99 31.24 -0.90
C GLY A 178 -13.09 32.24 -1.31
N GLU A 179 -14.16 31.78 -1.93
CA GLU A 179 -15.30 32.61 -2.30
C GLU A 179 -16.42 32.48 -1.27
N SER A 180 -17.13 33.60 -0.97
CA SER A 180 -18.26 33.58 -0.07
C SER A 180 -19.44 32.86 -0.71
N VAL A 181 -20.06 31.95 0.04
CA VAL A 181 -21.23 31.16 -0.39
C VAL A 181 -22.26 31.10 0.72
N THR A 182 -23.46 30.72 0.39
CA THR A 182 -24.48 30.41 1.39
C THR A 182 -24.20 29.05 2.03
N TYR A 183 -24.70 28.84 3.26
CA TYR A 183 -24.63 27.54 3.91
C TYR A 183 -25.22 26.39 3.08
N HIS A 184 -26.32 26.68 2.35
CA HIS A 184 -26.95 25.70 1.47
C HIS A 184 -26.06 25.32 0.27
N GLU A 185 -25.39 26.27 -0.34
CA GLU A 185 -24.45 26.04 -1.43
C GLU A 185 -23.22 25.26 -0.93
N LEU A 186 -22.70 25.62 0.25
CA LEU A 186 -21.61 24.89 0.88
C LEU A 186 -21.99 23.42 1.13
N SER A 187 -23.13 23.19 1.79
CA SER A 187 -23.61 21.83 2.09
C SER A 187 -23.84 21.01 0.81
N ALA A 188 -24.43 21.62 -0.22
CA ALA A 188 -24.60 20.93 -1.50
C ALA A 188 -23.28 20.56 -2.17
N ALA A 189 -22.26 21.44 -2.10
CA ALA A 189 -20.93 21.18 -2.64
C ALA A 189 -20.22 20.06 -1.89
N GLN A 190 -20.27 20.03 -0.55
CA GLN A 190 -19.70 18.97 0.28
C GLN A 190 -20.33 17.60 -0.06
N VAL A 191 -21.66 17.53 -0.11
CA VAL A 191 -22.38 16.30 -0.46
C VAL A 191 -22.03 15.82 -1.88
N ALA A 192 -21.93 16.74 -2.83
CA ALA A 192 -21.56 16.41 -4.20
C ALA A 192 -20.11 15.91 -4.30
N PHE A 193 -19.19 16.54 -3.56
CA PHE A 193 -17.77 16.20 -3.58
C PHE A 193 -17.47 14.82 -2.98
N THR A 194 -18.14 14.48 -1.86
CA THR A 194 -17.94 13.21 -1.14
C THR A 194 -18.94 12.13 -1.55
N LYS A 195 -19.71 12.36 -2.62
CA LYS A 195 -20.75 11.42 -3.07
C LYS A 195 -20.16 10.05 -3.41
N GLY A 196 -20.70 9.03 -2.75
CA GLY A 196 -20.25 7.63 -2.95
C GLY A 196 -18.99 7.26 -2.16
N MET A 197 -18.39 8.21 -1.44
CA MET A 197 -17.23 7.95 -0.60
C MET A 197 -17.62 7.53 0.82
N THR A 198 -16.76 6.76 1.45
CA THR A 198 -16.87 6.39 2.86
C THR A 198 -15.94 7.27 3.69
N TRP A 199 -16.48 7.87 4.74
CA TRP A 199 -15.64 8.56 5.72
C TRP A 199 -15.00 7.57 6.68
N GLU A 200 -13.70 7.70 6.88
CA GLU A 200 -12.92 6.89 7.80
C GLU A 200 -12.22 7.80 8.81
N HIS A 201 -12.58 7.65 10.07
CA HIS A 201 -12.03 8.41 11.19
C HIS A 201 -11.10 7.53 12.03
N TYR A 202 -9.84 7.91 12.19
CA TYR A 202 -8.83 7.21 12.97
C TYR A 202 -8.44 8.03 14.19
N SER A 203 -8.72 7.52 15.37
CA SER A 203 -8.35 8.17 16.64
C SER A 203 -6.94 7.74 17.06
N PHE A 204 -6.16 8.71 17.55
CA PHE A 204 -4.89 8.49 18.22
C PHE A 204 -5.05 8.33 19.74
N TRP A 205 -6.27 8.25 20.25
CA TRP A 205 -6.55 7.90 21.62
C TRP A 205 -6.87 6.41 21.74
N GLU A 206 -6.21 5.72 22.69
CA GLU A 206 -6.69 4.41 23.16
C GLU A 206 -7.86 4.66 24.12
N SER A 207 -9.05 4.77 23.56
CA SER A 207 -10.26 4.95 24.36
C SER A 207 -10.65 3.62 25.03
N PRO A 208 -11.01 3.63 26.33
CA PRO A 208 -11.66 2.49 26.96
C PRO A 208 -13.10 2.27 26.42
N TYR A 209 -13.63 3.22 25.67
CA TYR A 209 -14.94 3.15 25.04
C TYR A 209 -14.80 2.69 23.59
N ASN A 210 -15.33 1.51 23.30
CA ASN A 210 -15.39 0.99 21.94
C ASN A 210 -16.52 1.73 21.21
N VAL A 211 -16.18 2.75 20.44
CA VAL A 211 -17.11 3.49 19.58
C VAL A 211 -16.96 2.91 18.18
N PRO A 212 -17.97 2.20 17.64
CA PRO A 212 -17.84 1.46 16.37
C PRO A 212 -17.42 2.33 15.18
N GLU A 213 -17.77 3.62 15.19
CA GLU A 213 -17.49 4.57 14.11
C GLU A 213 -16.04 5.07 14.14
N VAL A 214 -15.32 4.87 15.27
CA VAL A 214 -13.95 5.35 15.46
C VAL A 214 -12.98 4.19 15.28
N ARG A 215 -12.12 4.28 14.28
CA ARG A 215 -11.08 3.30 14.00
C ARG A 215 -9.84 3.57 14.85
N SER A 216 -9.15 2.51 15.26
CA SER A 216 -7.89 2.63 16.00
C SER A 216 -6.72 2.92 15.07
N ALA A 217 -5.99 4.00 15.31
CA ALA A 217 -4.73 4.31 14.61
C ALA A 217 -3.71 3.17 14.75
N ARG A 218 -3.56 2.59 15.95
CA ARG A 218 -2.66 1.47 16.21
C ARG A 218 -3.07 0.19 15.45
N ALA A 219 -4.37 -0.09 15.35
CA ALA A 219 -4.85 -1.22 14.55
C ALA A 219 -4.51 -1.01 13.07
N SER A 220 -4.74 0.18 12.52
CA SER A 220 -4.37 0.52 11.14
C SER A 220 -2.88 0.35 10.87
N LEU A 221 -1.99 0.73 11.79
CA LEU A 221 -0.55 0.47 11.69
C LEU A 221 -0.26 -1.04 11.59
N THR A 222 -0.89 -1.84 12.45
CA THR A 222 -0.70 -3.30 12.49
C THR A 222 -1.20 -3.95 11.21
N ASP A 223 -2.37 -3.56 10.73
CA ASP A 223 -3.00 -4.09 9.52
C ASP A 223 -2.18 -3.73 8.28
N THR A 224 -1.70 -2.49 8.19
CA THR A 224 -0.82 -2.04 7.11
C THR A 224 0.48 -2.83 7.07
N ILE A 225 1.17 -3.00 8.21
CA ILE A 225 2.39 -3.81 8.29
C ILE A 225 2.11 -5.26 7.89
N THR A 226 1.00 -5.84 8.35
CA THR A 226 0.61 -7.21 8.03
C THR A 226 0.35 -7.37 6.54
N SER A 227 -0.41 -6.48 5.94
CA SER A 227 -0.71 -6.48 4.51
C SER A 227 0.56 -6.35 3.66
N LEU A 228 1.44 -5.40 3.98
CA LEU A 228 2.73 -5.25 3.29
C LEU A 228 3.60 -6.52 3.39
N ARG A 229 3.57 -7.21 4.52
CA ARG A 229 4.30 -8.48 4.71
C ARG A 229 3.74 -9.61 3.84
N THR A 230 2.47 -9.60 3.47
CA THR A 230 1.92 -10.61 2.54
C THR A 230 2.58 -10.56 1.17
N LEU A 231 3.05 -9.37 0.75
CA LEU A 231 3.79 -9.21 -0.50
C LEU A 231 5.27 -9.55 -0.36
N THR A 232 5.88 -9.27 0.80
CA THR A 232 7.32 -9.46 0.99
C THR A 232 7.70 -10.83 1.51
N ASN A 233 6.84 -11.47 2.30
CA ASN A 233 7.06 -12.78 2.92
C ASN A 233 5.82 -13.68 2.77
N PRO A 234 5.37 -13.96 1.54
CA PRO A 234 4.18 -14.77 1.31
C PRO A 234 4.42 -16.25 1.60
N THR A 235 3.33 -17.00 1.68
CA THR A 235 3.38 -18.45 1.61
C THR A 235 3.45 -18.90 0.14
N ALA A 236 4.43 -19.74 -0.17
CA ALA A 236 4.56 -20.40 -1.46
C ALA A 236 3.86 -21.77 -1.40
N TYR A 237 2.88 -21.98 -2.27
CA TYR A 237 2.15 -23.24 -2.40
C TYR A 237 2.72 -24.03 -3.56
N VAL A 238 2.96 -25.33 -3.39
CA VAL A 238 3.38 -26.20 -4.51
C VAL A 238 2.28 -26.15 -5.59
N SER A 239 2.65 -25.69 -6.78
CA SER A 239 1.71 -25.56 -7.89
C SER A 239 1.28 -26.95 -8.37
N LYS A 240 -0.04 -27.10 -8.63
CA LYS A 240 -0.62 -28.29 -9.25
C LYS A 240 -0.85 -28.12 -10.76
N HIS A 241 -0.43 -26.99 -11.30
CA HIS A 241 -0.62 -26.67 -12.72
C HIS A 241 0.31 -27.52 -13.58
N LYS A 242 -0.22 -27.97 -14.70
CA LYS A 242 0.60 -28.59 -15.75
C LYS A 242 1.41 -27.53 -16.46
N VAL A 243 2.55 -27.89 -16.98
CA VAL A 243 3.38 -26.98 -17.79
C VAL A 243 3.69 -27.65 -19.11
N GLU A 244 3.47 -26.93 -20.19
CA GLU A 244 3.81 -27.31 -21.55
C GLU A 244 4.77 -26.30 -22.16
N LEU A 245 5.79 -26.80 -22.86
CA LEU A 245 6.73 -26.02 -23.65
C LEU A 245 6.61 -26.43 -25.11
N ASN A 246 6.20 -25.49 -25.98
CA ASN A 246 5.99 -25.71 -27.40
C ASN A 246 5.04 -26.91 -27.68
N GLY A 247 3.97 -27.02 -26.88
CA GLY A 247 2.98 -28.10 -27.02
C GLY A 247 3.39 -29.44 -26.43
N ALA A 248 4.60 -29.59 -25.88
CA ALA A 248 5.06 -30.80 -25.22
C ALA A 248 5.04 -30.62 -23.68
N LYS A 249 4.70 -31.68 -22.95
CA LYS A 249 4.77 -31.66 -21.48
C LYS A 249 6.18 -31.32 -21.02
N ALA A 250 6.31 -30.28 -20.19
CA ALA A 250 7.57 -29.88 -19.56
C ALA A 250 7.61 -30.31 -18.09
N ASN A 251 8.74 -30.85 -17.66
CA ASN A 251 8.98 -31.18 -16.25
C ASN A 251 9.52 -29.97 -15.49
N LEU A 252 8.67 -28.94 -15.35
CA LEU A 252 8.97 -27.70 -14.66
C LEU A 252 8.08 -27.58 -13.43
N ALA A 253 8.69 -27.69 -12.28
CA ALA A 253 7.98 -27.52 -11.01
C ALA A 253 7.92 -26.06 -10.60
N ALA A 254 6.77 -25.60 -10.09
CA ALA A 254 6.51 -24.23 -9.73
C ALA A 254 5.91 -24.09 -8.33
N TYR A 255 6.09 -22.92 -7.74
CA TYR A 255 5.27 -22.46 -6.63
C TYR A 255 4.23 -21.46 -7.12
N THR A 256 3.02 -21.53 -6.53
CA THR A 256 2.01 -20.48 -6.67
C THR A 256 2.12 -19.54 -5.48
N ILE A 257 2.31 -18.24 -5.75
CA ILE A 257 2.40 -17.18 -4.75
C ILE A 257 1.46 -16.05 -5.21
N ASN A 258 0.50 -15.68 -4.37
CA ASN A 258 -0.46 -14.61 -4.67
C ASN A 258 -1.07 -14.74 -6.08
N GLY A 259 -1.53 -15.95 -6.44
CA GLY A 259 -2.17 -16.26 -7.72
C GLY A 259 -1.23 -16.32 -8.94
N SER A 260 0.07 -16.13 -8.79
CA SER A 260 1.05 -16.20 -9.89
C SER A 260 1.97 -17.42 -9.74
N ASN A 261 2.44 -17.96 -10.87
CA ASN A 261 3.39 -19.07 -10.88
C ASN A 261 4.82 -18.56 -10.94
N TYR A 262 5.64 -19.12 -10.05
CA TYR A 262 7.05 -18.80 -9.89
C TYR A 262 7.87 -20.04 -10.15
N PHE A 263 8.87 -19.91 -11.01
CA PHE A 263 9.77 -21.00 -11.41
C PHE A 263 11.19 -20.74 -10.96
N LYS A 264 11.89 -21.81 -10.62
CA LYS A 264 13.32 -21.74 -10.35
C LYS A 264 14.05 -21.34 -11.64
N LEU A 265 14.85 -20.30 -11.54
CA LEU A 265 15.48 -19.69 -12.73
C LEU A 265 16.31 -20.68 -13.55
N ARG A 266 17.07 -21.56 -12.87
CA ARG A 266 17.92 -22.54 -13.54
C ARG A 266 17.12 -23.67 -14.22
N ASP A 267 15.95 -24.02 -13.67
CA ASP A 267 15.07 -25.02 -14.29
C ASP A 267 14.52 -24.51 -15.63
N LEU A 268 14.16 -23.22 -15.68
CA LEU A 268 13.70 -22.58 -16.91
C LEU A 268 14.83 -22.44 -17.93
N ALA A 269 16.04 -22.04 -17.49
CA ALA A 269 17.20 -21.95 -18.36
C ALA A 269 17.58 -23.31 -18.97
N ALA A 270 17.49 -24.39 -18.18
CA ALA A 270 17.69 -25.74 -18.69
C ALA A 270 16.62 -26.19 -19.69
N ALA A 271 15.36 -25.81 -19.46
CA ALA A 271 14.24 -26.17 -20.35
C ALA A 271 14.27 -25.41 -21.68
N LEU A 272 14.73 -24.15 -21.68
CA LEU A 272 14.81 -23.32 -22.90
C LEU A 272 16.12 -23.49 -23.69
N LYS A 273 17.03 -24.36 -23.22
CA LYS A 273 18.30 -24.62 -23.90
C LYS A 273 18.08 -25.14 -25.33
N GLY A 274 18.75 -24.48 -26.28
CA GLY A 274 18.66 -24.78 -27.71
C GLY A 274 17.48 -24.15 -28.42
N LEU A 275 16.72 -23.28 -27.78
CA LEU A 275 15.68 -22.45 -28.36
C LEU A 275 16.17 -21.01 -28.53
N ASP A 276 15.51 -20.19 -29.35
CA ASP A 276 15.91 -18.80 -29.57
C ASP A 276 15.86 -17.93 -28.30
N SER A 277 15.04 -18.33 -27.34
CA SER A 277 14.93 -17.70 -26.02
C SER A 277 15.86 -18.34 -24.96
N GLU A 278 16.85 -19.11 -25.37
CA GLU A 278 17.82 -19.67 -24.42
C GLU A 278 18.62 -18.56 -23.70
N PHE A 279 18.99 -18.83 -22.47
CA PHE A 279 19.82 -17.90 -21.70
C PHE A 279 20.69 -18.67 -20.67
N SER A 280 21.85 -18.10 -20.35
CA SER A 280 22.67 -18.59 -19.25
C SER A 280 22.37 -17.85 -17.95
N VAL A 281 22.70 -18.49 -16.83
CA VAL A 281 22.52 -17.95 -15.46
C VAL A 281 23.82 -18.11 -14.71
N THR A 282 24.38 -17.00 -14.22
CA THR A 282 25.55 -16.99 -13.38
C THR A 282 25.34 -16.19 -12.10
N TRP A 283 26.00 -16.60 -11.01
CA TRP A 283 26.02 -15.83 -9.78
C TRP A 283 27.33 -15.04 -9.68
N ASN A 284 27.21 -13.72 -9.66
CA ASN A 284 28.34 -12.83 -9.45
C ASN A 284 28.52 -12.58 -7.95
N ALA A 285 29.43 -13.30 -7.32
CA ALA A 285 29.65 -13.21 -5.88
C ALA A 285 30.24 -11.86 -5.45
N ALA A 286 31.05 -11.22 -6.29
CA ALA A 286 31.65 -9.93 -5.97
C ALA A 286 30.61 -8.80 -5.91
N GLN A 287 29.58 -8.88 -6.73
CA GLN A 287 28.51 -7.88 -6.82
C GLN A 287 27.19 -8.33 -6.18
N GLN A 288 27.15 -9.56 -5.63
CA GLN A 288 25.96 -10.16 -5.00
C GLN A 288 24.72 -10.09 -5.92
N ARG A 289 24.88 -10.42 -7.21
CA ARG A 289 23.85 -10.32 -8.22
C ARG A 289 23.74 -11.58 -9.09
N ILE A 290 22.61 -11.72 -9.76
CA ILE A 290 22.37 -12.75 -10.78
C ILE A 290 22.57 -12.08 -12.16
N ASP A 291 23.50 -12.61 -12.95
CA ASP A 291 23.72 -12.21 -14.32
C ASP A 291 23.08 -13.23 -15.26
N LEU A 292 22.20 -12.74 -16.15
CA LEU A 292 21.60 -13.47 -17.27
C LEU A 292 22.27 -13.04 -18.56
N THR A 293 22.60 -13.99 -19.42
CA THR A 293 23.07 -13.69 -20.76
C THR A 293 22.15 -14.33 -21.79
N SER A 294 21.48 -13.52 -22.57
CA SER A 294 20.54 -13.98 -23.62
C SER A 294 21.29 -14.73 -24.72
N LYS A 295 20.59 -15.58 -25.47
CA LYS A 295 21.12 -16.36 -26.61
C LYS A 295 22.41 -17.09 -26.28
N THR A 296 22.53 -17.55 -25.05
CA THR A 296 23.69 -18.29 -24.54
C THR A 296 23.23 -19.56 -23.84
N ALA A 297 23.72 -20.70 -24.32
CA ALA A 297 23.30 -21.99 -23.81
C ALA A 297 23.60 -22.14 -22.31
N TYR A 298 22.61 -22.56 -21.54
CA TYR A 298 22.77 -22.82 -20.13
C TYR A 298 23.66 -24.07 -19.90
N THR A 299 24.62 -23.96 -19.02
CA THR A 299 25.41 -25.11 -18.55
C THR A 299 24.82 -25.62 -17.24
N PRO A 300 24.24 -26.83 -17.19
CA PRO A 300 23.69 -27.39 -15.96
C PRO A 300 24.72 -27.52 -14.86
N VAL A 301 24.33 -27.20 -13.63
CA VAL A 301 25.17 -27.31 -12.43
C VAL A 301 24.71 -28.43 -11.51
N GLY A 302 23.60 -29.10 -11.87
CA GLY A 302 22.98 -30.19 -11.12
C GLY A 302 21.79 -29.74 -10.25
N GLY A 303 20.79 -30.59 -10.15
CA GLY A 303 19.56 -30.36 -9.40
C GLY A 303 18.51 -29.51 -10.13
N GLU A 304 18.70 -29.25 -11.44
CA GLU A 304 17.68 -28.67 -12.29
C GLU A 304 16.51 -29.65 -12.49
N GLN A 305 15.29 -29.09 -12.61
CA GLN A 305 14.05 -29.84 -12.84
C GLN A 305 13.75 -30.91 -11.77
N ALA A 306 14.38 -30.79 -10.60
CA ALA A 306 14.08 -31.67 -9.47
C ALA A 306 12.68 -31.38 -8.92
N ALA A 307 12.01 -32.41 -8.42
CA ALA A 307 10.72 -32.27 -7.77
C ALA A 307 10.83 -31.34 -6.56
N LEU A 308 9.79 -30.50 -6.37
CA LEU A 308 9.75 -29.63 -5.18
C LEU A 308 9.51 -30.46 -3.91
N PRO A 309 10.09 -30.03 -2.78
CA PRO A 309 9.77 -30.62 -1.49
C PRO A 309 8.26 -30.49 -1.19
N ALA A 310 7.69 -31.51 -0.57
CA ALA A 310 6.28 -31.51 -0.19
C ALA A 310 5.94 -30.37 0.78
N GLY A 311 4.70 -29.89 0.70
CA GLY A 311 4.12 -28.89 1.58
C GLY A 311 4.48 -27.46 1.22
N ASN A 312 3.72 -26.53 1.82
CA ASN A 312 3.90 -25.11 1.64
C ASN A 312 5.23 -24.63 2.24
N LYS A 313 5.79 -23.58 1.67
CA LYS A 313 7.07 -23.01 2.12
C LYS A 313 6.91 -21.52 2.41
N ALA A 314 7.66 -21.02 3.39
CA ALA A 314 7.85 -19.59 3.51
C ALA A 314 8.67 -19.07 2.34
N ALA A 315 8.23 -17.99 1.74
CA ALA A 315 8.96 -17.28 0.71
C ALA A 315 9.38 -15.90 1.26
N SER A 316 10.53 -15.42 0.85
CA SER A 316 11.01 -14.08 1.19
C SER A 316 11.41 -13.36 -0.08
N LEU A 317 11.02 -12.08 -0.22
CA LEU A 317 11.42 -11.29 -1.37
C LEU A 317 12.95 -11.31 -1.50
N THR A 318 13.48 -11.72 -2.67
CA THR A 318 14.93 -11.77 -2.88
C THR A 318 15.56 -10.40 -2.84
N SER A 319 16.76 -10.31 -2.28
CA SER A 319 17.58 -9.10 -2.31
C SER A 319 18.60 -9.10 -3.45
N ALA A 320 18.73 -10.21 -4.19
CA ALA A 320 19.67 -10.31 -5.29
C ALA A 320 19.20 -9.43 -6.47
N ALA A 321 20.06 -8.51 -6.91
CA ALA A 321 19.84 -7.78 -8.13
C ALA A 321 19.97 -8.74 -9.33
N VAL A 322 19.18 -8.50 -10.38
CA VAL A 322 19.21 -9.28 -11.61
C VAL A 322 19.63 -8.37 -12.76
N TYR A 323 20.50 -8.87 -13.60
CA TYR A 323 20.98 -8.18 -14.79
C TYR A 323 20.77 -9.08 -16.01
N LEU A 324 20.36 -8.50 -17.12
CA LEU A 324 20.26 -9.15 -18.42
C LEU A 324 21.20 -8.42 -19.39
N ASP A 325 22.18 -9.13 -19.94
CA ASP A 325 23.17 -8.58 -20.86
C ASP A 325 23.86 -7.31 -20.31
N GLY A 326 24.17 -7.32 -19.01
CA GLY A 326 24.81 -6.21 -18.32
C GLY A 326 23.90 -5.07 -17.88
N ASN A 327 22.61 -5.09 -18.24
CA ASN A 327 21.64 -4.06 -17.86
C ASN A 327 20.79 -4.52 -16.65
N PRO A 328 20.49 -3.64 -15.70
CA PRO A 328 19.65 -3.98 -14.56
C PRO A 328 18.24 -4.37 -15.01
N LEU A 329 17.73 -5.46 -14.47
CA LEU A 329 16.41 -6.00 -14.78
C LEU A 329 15.55 -6.05 -13.52
N SER A 330 14.39 -5.38 -13.56
CA SER A 330 13.42 -5.39 -12.45
C SER A 330 12.49 -6.58 -12.59
N LEU A 331 12.66 -7.59 -11.75
CA LEU A 331 11.84 -8.80 -11.72
C LEU A 331 11.32 -9.05 -10.30
N THR A 332 10.09 -9.57 -10.21
CA THR A 332 9.58 -10.08 -8.94
C THR A 332 10.13 -11.48 -8.69
N ALA A 333 10.91 -11.63 -7.63
CA ALA A 333 11.51 -12.91 -7.26
C ALA A 333 11.47 -13.16 -5.75
N TYR A 334 11.32 -14.42 -5.38
CA TYR A 334 11.35 -14.87 -3.99
C TYR A 334 12.41 -15.95 -3.77
N SER A 335 13.06 -15.86 -2.62
CA SER A 335 13.92 -16.93 -2.11
C SER A 335 13.06 -17.94 -1.37
N ILE A 336 13.11 -19.19 -1.78
CA ILE A 336 12.37 -20.32 -1.19
C ILE A 336 13.34 -21.49 -1.05
N GLY A 337 13.59 -21.93 0.19
CA GLY A 337 14.51 -23.05 0.44
C GLY A 337 15.92 -22.86 -0.15
N GLY A 338 16.43 -21.62 -0.14
CA GLY A 338 17.76 -21.28 -0.65
C GLY A 338 17.86 -21.11 -2.16
N ASN A 339 16.75 -21.20 -2.91
CA ASN A 339 16.71 -20.96 -4.35
C ASN A 339 15.87 -19.74 -4.68
N ASN A 340 16.22 -19.04 -5.77
CA ASN A 340 15.46 -17.91 -6.27
C ASN A 340 14.45 -18.37 -7.32
N TYR A 341 13.19 -18.00 -7.08
CA TYR A 341 12.05 -18.27 -7.95
C TYR A 341 11.50 -16.98 -8.52
N PHE A 342 11.28 -16.93 -9.81
CA PHE A 342 10.89 -15.75 -10.56
C PHE A 342 9.49 -15.92 -11.14
N LYS A 343 8.74 -14.82 -11.19
CA LYS A 343 7.44 -14.78 -11.83
C LYS A 343 7.62 -15.06 -13.32
N LEU A 344 6.94 -16.07 -13.83
CA LEU A 344 7.16 -16.57 -15.19
C LEU A 344 6.89 -15.50 -16.27
N ARG A 345 5.83 -14.70 -16.11
CA ARG A 345 5.47 -13.66 -17.08
C ARG A 345 6.50 -12.54 -17.17
N ASP A 346 7.14 -12.19 -16.05
CA ASP A 346 8.18 -11.17 -16.02
C ASP A 346 9.43 -11.64 -16.79
N LEU A 347 9.80 -12.92 -16.61
CA LEU A 347 10.90 -13.55 -17.38
C LEU A 347 10.56 -13.67 -18.86
N ALA A 348 9.33 -14.05 -19.19
CA ALA A 348 8.88 -14.18 -20.57
C ALA A 348 9.02 -12.86 -21.33
N PHE A 349 8.55 -11.78 -20.73
CA PHE A 349 8.68 -10.43 -21.31
C PHE A 349 10.16 -10.03 -21.53
N ALA A 350 11.02 -10.32 -20.54
CA ALA A 350 12.43 -9.95 -20.59
C ALA A 350 13.23 -10.77 -21.62
N LEU A 351 12.90 -12.04 -21.82
CA LEU A 351 13.65 -13.01 -22.63
C LEU A 351 13.00 -13.30 -24.00
N GLY A 352 11.84 -12.67 -24.29
CA GLY A 352 11.20 -12.73 -25.60
C GLY A 352 10.46 -14.04 -25.91
N PHE A 353 9.87 -14.70 -24.91
CA PHE A 353 8.97 -15.83 -25.13
C PHE A 353 7.54 -15.53 -24.63
N SER A 354 6.56 -16.32 -25.04
CA SER A 354 5.14 -16.14 -24.65
C SER A 354 4.72 -17.10 -23.56
N VAL A 355 3.81 -16.64 -22.70
CA VAL A 355 3.21 -17.44 -21.62
C VAL A 355 1.70 -17.24 -21.62
N ASP A 356 0.96 -18.34 -21.81
CA ASP A 356 -0.50 -18.37 -21.75
C ASP A 356 -0.98 -19.29 -20.62
N TRP A 357 -2.24 -19.12 -20.29
CA TRP A 357 -2.93 -19.92 -19.30
C TRP A 357 -4.20 -20.52 -19.87
N ASP A 358 -4.26 -21.86 -19.94
CA ASP A 358 -5.48 -22.59 -20.27
C ASP A 358 -6.25 -22.94 -18.99
N ASN A 359 -7.34 -22.24 -18.79
CA ASN A 359 -8.21 -22.43 -17.62
C ASN A 359 -8.93 -23.80 -17.63
N ALA A 360 -9.24 -24.34 -18.81
CA ALA A 360 -9.97 -25.60 -18.94
C ALA A 360 -9.13 -26.81 -18.51
N THR A 361 -7.86 -26.77 -18.80
CA THR A 361 -6.91 -27.87 -18.49
C THR A 361 -6.00 -27.56 -17.29
N SER A 362 -6.07 -26.34 -16.74
CA SER A 362 -5.18 -25.82 -15.69
C SER A 362 -3.70 -25.94 -16.11
N THR A 363 -3.41 -25.54 -17.34
CA THR A 363 -2.09 -25.68 -17.96
C THR A 363 -1.45 -24.32 -18.23
N VAL A 364 -0.20 -24.18 -17.83
CA VAL A 364 0.67 -23.06 -18.23
C VAL A 364 1.34 -23.46 -19.55
N THR A 365 1.11 -22.70 -20.60
CA THR A 365 1.73 -22.93 -21.91
C THR A 365 2.86 -21.94 -22.13
N ILE A 366 4.06 -22.43 -22.41
CA ILE A 366 5.24 -21.65 -22.76
C ILE A 366 5.50 -21.86 -24.25
N SER A 367 5.52 -20.77 -25.03
CA SER A 367 5.86 -20.79 -26.43
C SER A 367 7.16 -20.02 -26.64
N ALA A 368 8.26 -20.74 -26.92
CA ALA A 368 9.59 -20.25 -27.13
C ALA A 368 10.11 -20.80 -28.48
N GLN A 369 10.57 -19.93 -29.35
CA GLN A 369 11.13 -20.33 -30.66
C GLN A 369 12.60 -20.66 -30.52
#